data_9f30e63da561ad0376e76afc9fa57381
#
_entry.id   9f30e63da561ad0376e76afc9fa57381
#
_cell.length_a   1.000
_cell.length_b   1.000
_cell.length_c   1.000
_cell.angle_alpha   90.00
_cell.angle_beta   90.00
_cell.angle_gamma   90.00
#
_symmetry.space_group_name_H-M   'P 1'
#
loop_
_entity.id
_entity.type
_entity.pdbx_description
1 polymer ?
#
loop_
_entity_poly.entity_id
_entity_poly.type
_entity_poly.pdbx_seq_one_letter_code
_entity_poly.pdbx_strand_id
1 'polypeptide(L)'
;MNNMSQIMKQAKVMQDKMAEMQKKIEEQEVEGSSGGGVVKVLINGKNEIKSLKIDPTLINSDEVEVLEDLLIAAINDANKKLKENAANQMSSLSDGMGLPPGMKLP
;
A
#
# COMPACT_ATOMS: atom_id res chain seq x y z
N MET A 1 -11.93 40.23 9.83
CA MET A 1 -11.34 40.37 8.51
C MET A 1 -10.07 39.57 8.32
N ASN A 2 -9.70 38.77 9.28
CA ASN A 2 -8.51 37.90 9.16
C ASN A 2 -8.85 36.47 8.76
N ASN A 3 -10.05 36.26 8.25
CA ASN A 3 -10.51 34.92 7.87
C ASN A 3 -9.69 34.34 6.73
N MET A 4 -9.24 35.19 5.79
CA MET A 4 -8.43 34.71 4.68
C MET A 4 -7.07 34.20 5.17
N SER A 5 -6.47 34.89 6.11
CA SER A 5 -5.19 34.46 6.68
C SER A 5 -5.31 33.12 7.39
N GLN A 6 -6.38 32.92 8.16
CA GLN A 6 -6.66 31.68 8.84
C GLN A 6 -6.98 30.54 7.85
N ILE A 7 -7.76 30.85 6.82
CA ILE A 7 -8.10 29.88 5.79
C ILE A 7 -6.83 29.42 5.07
N MET A 8 -5.95 30.35 4.74
CA MET A 8 -4.68 30.03 4.08
C MET A 8 -3.79 29.18 4.97
N LYS A 9 -3.73 29.47 6.28
CA LYS A 9 -2.98 28.66 7.22
C LYS A 9 -3.55 27.26 7.33
N GLN A 10 -4.86 27.14 7.40
CA GLN A 10 -5.53 25.83 7.45
C GLN A 10 -5.28 25.02 6.18
N ALA A 11 -5.34 25.70 5.03
CA ALA A 11 -5.07 25.05 3.75
C ALA A 11 -3.63 24.54 3.68
N LYS A 12 -2.68 25.33 4.18
CA LYS A 12 -1.29 24.90 4.19
C LYS A 12 -1.07 23.72 5.13
N VAL A 13 -1.68 23.74 6.31
CA VAL A 13 -1.59 22.63 7.26
C VAL A 13 -2.19 21.36 6.63
N MET A 14 -3.31 21.50 5.94
CA MET A 14 -3.94 20.39 5.25
C MET A 14 -3.02 19.82 4.16
N GLN A 15 -2.40 20.70 3.35
CA GLN A 15 -1.45 20.28 2.33
C GLN A 15 -0.25 19.55 2.94
N ASP A 16 0.27 20.06 4.03
CA ASP A 16 1.42 19.46 4.71
C ASP A 16 1.05 18.07 5.24
N LYS A 17 -0.14 17.94 5.81
CA LYS A 17 -0.62 16.65 6.32
C LYS A 17 -0.83 15.65 5.18
N MET A 18 -1.37 16.11 4.07
CA MET A 18 -1.56 15.25 2.90
C MET A 18 -0.23 14.79 2.32
N ALA A 19 0.74 15.70 2.27
CA ALA A 19 2.08 15.37 1.80
C ALA A 19 2.76 14.34 2.71
N GLU A 20 2.63 14.51 4.03
CA GLU A 20 3.16 13.55 5.00
C GLU A 20 2.50 12.19 4.85
N MET A 21 1.18 12.17 4.67
CA MET A 21 0.44 10.93 4.49
C MET A 21 0.85 10.23 3.20
N GLN A 22 0.98 10.99 2.12
CA GLN A 22 1.43 10.46 0.84
C GLN A 22 2.82 9.83 0.97
N LYS A 23 3.71 10.51 1.68
CA LYS A 23 5.05 10.00 1.92
C LYS A 23 5.03 8.70 2.73
N LYS A 24 4.19 8.64 3.77
CA LYS A 24 4.03 7.42 4.57
C LYS A 24 3.50 6.27 3.74
N ILE A 25 2.53 6.54 2.86
CA ILE A 25 1.98 5.53 1.96
C ILE A 25 3.08 5.01 1.02
N GLU A 26 3.89 5.91 0.46
CA GLU A 26 4.95 5.54 -0.47
C GLU A 26 6.08 4.75 0.20
N GLU A 27 6.37 5.04 1.47
CA GLU A 27 7.42 4.37 2.23
C GLU A 27 6.95 3.06 2.85
N GLN A 28 5.65 2.82 2.87
CA GLN A 28 5.08 1.63 3.43
C GLN A 28 5.52 0.40 2.64
N GLU A 29 5.84 -0.67 3.36
CA GLU A 29 6.22 -1.93 2.74
C GLU A 29 5.20 -3.00 3.10
N VAL A 30 4.85 -3.83 2.13
CA VAL A 30 3.97 -4.97 2.33
C VAL A 30 4.61 -6.21 1.74
N GLU A 31 4.39 -7.34 2.39
CA GLU A 31 4.87 -8.63 1.93
C GLU A 31 3.73 -9.42 1.30
N GLY A 32 3.96 -9.89 0.08
CA GLY A 32 3.08 -10.84 -0.57
C GLY A 32 3.73 -12.21 -0.57
N SER A 33 2.92 -13.24 -0.55
CA SER A 33 3.43 -14.61 -0.56
C SER A 33 2.52 -15.52 -1.36
N SER A 34 3.05 -16.65 -1.76
CA SER A 34 2.30 -17.70 -2.45
C SER A 34 2.90 -19.07 -2.12
N GLY A 35 2.11 -20.11 -2.38
CA GLY A 35 2.54 -21.48 -2.18
C GLY A 35 2.91 -21.80 -0.72
N GLY A 36 2.22 -21.19 0.25
CA GLY A 36 2.52 -21.40 1.64
C GLY A 36 3.80 -20.72 2.12
N GLY A 37 4.27 -19.71 1.40
CA GLY A 37 5.45 -18.95 1.77
C GLY A 37 6.72 -19.34 1.02
N VAL A 38 6.60 -20.21 0.01
CA VAL A 38 7.78 -20.60 -0.80
C VAL A 38 8.23 -19.49 -1.73
N VAL A 39 7.35 -18.57 -2.05
CA VAL A 39 7.69 -17.33 -2.76
C VAL A 39 7.19 -16.17 -1.93
N LYS A 40 8.09 -15.23 -1.64
CA LYS A 40 7.76 -14.00 -0.90
C LYS A 40 8.29 -12.80 -1.65
N VAL A 41 7.49 -11.76 -1.73
CA VAL A 41 7.87 -10.50 -2.37
C VAL A 41 7.57 -9.35 -1.43
N LEU A 42 8.51 -8.40 -1.36
CA LEU A 42 8.34 -7.18 -0.57
C LEU A 42 8.24 -6.01 -1.55
N ILE A 43 7.14 -5.26 -1.46
CA ILE A 43 6.93 -4.07 -2.29
C ILE A 43 6.65 -2.86 -1.40
N ASN A 44 6.94 -1.68 -1.93
CA ASN A 44 6.60 -0.44 -1.23
C ASN A 44 5.34 0.19 -1.81
N GLY A 45 4.94 1.34 -1.27
CA GLY A 45 3.75 2.05 -1.70
C GLY A 45 3.80 2.58 -3.12
N LYS A 46 4.99 2.61 -3.73
CA LYS A 46 5.17 2.99 -5.13
C LYS A 46 5.13 1.80 -6.07
N ASN A 47 4.79 0.62 -5.57
CA ASN A 47 4.81 -0.63 -6.33
C ASN A 47 6.20 -1.05 -6.78
N GLU A 48 7.22 -0.56 -6.11
CA GLU A 48 8.58 -1.02 -6.37
C GLU A 48 8.84 -2.33 -5.62
N ILE A 49 9.37 -3.32 -6.31
CA ILE A 49 9.75 -4.58 -5.69
C ILE A 49 11.09 -4.37 -4.99
N LYS A 50 11.09 -4.51 -3.66
CA LYS A 50 12.28 -4.29 -2.85
C LYS A 50 13.08 -5.56 -2.63
N SER A 51 12.39 -6.68 -2.47
CA SER A 51 13.06 -7.97 -2.32
C SER A 51 12.17 -9.09 -2.84
N LEU A 52 12.82 -10.18 -3.19
CA LEU A 52 12.16 -11.37 -3.69
C LEU A 52 12.89 -12.56 -3.09
N LYS A 53 12.14 -13.45 -2.43
CA LYS A 53 12.68 -14.67 -1.87
C LYS A 53 11.97 -15.86 -2.48
N ILE A 54 12.76 -16.78 -3.02
CA ILE A 54 12.27 -18.00 -3.64
C ILE A 54 12.92 -19.18 -2.91
N ASP A 55 12.08 -20.12 -2.50
CA ASP A 55 12.60 -21.35 -1.90
C ASP A 55 13.43 -22.10 -2.95
N PRO A 56 14.66 -22.50 -2.64
CA PRO A 56 15.52 -23.20 -3.61
C PRO A 56 14.91 -24.48 -4.16
N THR A 57 14.00 -25.12 -3.43
CA THR A 57 13.34 -26.34 -3.89
C THR A 57 12.46 -26.11 -5.11
N LEU A 58 12.07 -24.84 -5.39
CA LEU A 58 11.28 -24.48 -6.58
C LEU A 58 12.15 -24.34 -7.83
N ILE A 59 13.45 -24.31 -7.68
CA ILE A 59 14.36 -24.14 -8.81
C ILE A 59 14.55 -25.50 -9.48
N ASN A 60 13.64 -25.78 -10.39
CA ASN A 60 13.63 -27.03 -11.14
C ASN A 60 13.30 -26.70 -12.60
N SER A 61 14.18 -27.05 -13.53
CA SER A 61 14.02 -26.69 -14.93
C SER A 61 12.78 -27.33 -15.57
N ASP A 62 12.27 -28.40 -14.98
CA ASP A 62 11.07 -29.07 -15.51
C ASP A 62 9.76 -28.44 -15.04
N GLU A 63 9.83 -27.52 -14.06
CA GLU A 63 8.65 -26.90 -13.44
C GLU A 63 8.72 -25.36 -13.47
N VAL A 64 9.24 -24.80 -14.54
CA VAL A 64 9.38 -23.34 -14.66
C VAL A 64 8.02 -22.66 -14.62
N GLU A 65 6.99 -23.26 -15.21
CA GLU A 65 5.65 -22.67 -15.22
C GLU A 65 5.07 -22.56 -13.81
N VAL A 66 5.36 -23.54 -12.94
CA VAL A 66 4.91 -23.48 -11.54
C VAL A 66 5.56 -22.29 -10.84
N LEU A 67 6.86 -22.09 -11.05
CA LEU A 67 7.56 -20.95 -10.48
C LEU A 67 7.00 -19.63 -11.00
N GLU A 68 6.76 -19.52 -12.29
CA GLU A 68 6.18 -18.33 -12.88
C GLU A 68 4.81 -18.00 -12.27
N ASP A 69 3.95 -19.01 -12.14
CA ASP A 69 2.62 -18.83 -11.55
C ASP A 69 2.70 -18.41 -10.08
N LEU A 70 3.63 -18.98 -9.33
CA LEU A 70 3.83 -18.63 -7.93
C LEU A 70 4.36 -17.21 -7.77
N LEU A 71 5.23 -16.77 -8.68
CA LEU A 71 5.72 -15.38 -8.69
C LEU A 71 4.58 -14.41 -8.96
N ILE A 72 3.76 -14.69 -9.96
CA ILE A 72 2.60 -13.86 -10.28
C ILE A 72 1.65 -13.78 -9.09
N ALA A 73 1.37 -14.92 -8.46
CA ALA A 73 0.48 -14.96 -7.31
C ALA A 73 1.02 -14.16 -6.13
N ALA A 74 2.33 -14.24 -5.86
CA ALA A 74 2.95 -13.49 -4.75
C ALA A 74 2.90 -11.99 -5.00
N ILE A 75 3.17 -11.55 -6.22
CA ILE A 75 3.13 -10.14 -6.59
C ILE A 75 1.70 -9.61 -6.50
N ASN A 76 0.73 -10.38 -6.99
CA ASN A 76 -0.68 -10.00 -6.90
C ASN A 76 -1.15 -9.93 -5.45
N ASP A 77 -0.70 -10.84 -4.60
CA ASP A 77 -1.00 -10.82 -3.17
C ASP A 77 -0.47 -9.55 -2.51
N ALA A 78 0.77 -9.17 -2.83
CA ALA A 78 1.36 -7.94 -2.33
C ALA A 78 0.59 -6.70 -2.78
N ASN A 79 0.21 -6.65 -4.05
CA ASN A 79 -0.58 -5.54 -4.60
C ASN A 79 -1.94 -5.43 -3.93
N LYS A 80 -2.59 -6.56 -3.67
CA LYS A 80 -3.87 -6.59 -2.99
C LYS A 80 -3.74 -6.02 -1.58
N LYS A 81 -2.73 -6.45 -0.82
CA LYS A 81 -2.48 -5.95 0.52
C LYS A 81 -2.18 -4.46 0.52
N LEU A 82 -1.42 -3.99 -0.46
CA LEU A 82 -1.09 -2.58 -0.60
C LEU A 82 -2.36 -1.75 -0.82
N LYS A 83 -3.26 -2.21 -1.68
CA LYS A 83 -4.53 -1.52 -1.94
C LYS A 83 -5.42 -1.50 -0.70
N GLU A 84 -5.47 -2.62 0.04
CA GLU A 84 -6.25 -2.70 1.27
C GLU A 84 -5.70 -1.73 2.32
N ASN A 85 -4.38 -1.64 2.46
CA ASN A 85 -3.75 -0.72 3.40
C ASN A 85 -4.03 0.74 3.03
N ALA A 86 -3.97 1.07 1.75
CA ALA A 86 -4.27 2.42 1.27
C ALA A 86 -5.73 2.78 1.57
N ALA A 87 -6.66 1.85 1.33
CA ALA A 87 -8.08 2.06 1.63
C ALA A 87 -8.30 2.28 3.13
N ASN A 88 -7.64 1.48 3.97
CA ASN A 88 -7.74 1.60 5.43
C ASN A 88 -7.17 2.95 5.91
N GLN A 89 -6.08 3.41 5.33
CA GLN A 89 -5.49 4.70 5.69
C GLN A 89 -6.40 5.85 5.29
N MET A 90 -7.04 5.78 4.13
CA MET A 90 -7.99 6.79 3.70
C MET A 90 -9.22 6.81 4.60
N SER A 91 -9.70 5.64 5.02
CA SER A 91 -10.81 5.53 5.96
C SER A 91 -10.46 6.16 7.31
N SER A 92 -9.27 5.88 7.82
CA SER A 92 -8.78 6.47 9.07
C SER A 92 -8.67 7.99 8.98
N LEU A 93 -8.24 8.50 7.84
CA LEU A 93 -8.15 9.93 7.62
C LEU A 93 -9.52 10.58 7.64
N SER A 94 -10.51 9.96 6.98
CA SER A 94 -11.89 10.44 6.97
C SER A 94 -12.49 10.45 8.38
N ASP A 95 -12.24 9.40 9.15
CA ASP A 95 -12.70 9.31 10.53
C ASP A 95 -12.05 10.39 11.39
N GLY A 96 -10.77 10.64 11.20
CA GLY A 96 -10.03 11.66 11.92
C GLY A 96 -10.47 13.08 11.60
N MET A 97 -11.12 13.29 10.46
CA MET A 97 -11.66 14.60 10.06
C MET A 97 -13.08 14.85 10.60
N GLY A 98 -13.63 13.90 11.35
CA GLY A 98 -14.93 14.08 11.96
C GLY A 98 -16.10 14.03 10.99
N LEU A 99 -15.95 13.37 9.87
CA LEU A 99 -17.04 13.21 8.91
C LEU A 99 -18.16 12.36 9.51
N PRO A 100 -19.43 12.74 9.25
CA PRO A 100 -20.54 11.94 9.78
C PRO A 100 -20.52 10.52 9.25
N PRO A 101 -21.00 9.55 10.04
CA PRO A 101 -20.96 8.13 9.64
C PRO A 101 -21.70 7.81 8.33
N GLY A 102 -22.59 8.67 7.88
CA GLY A 102 -23.33 8.46 6.65
C GLY A 102 -22.61 8.93 5.40
N MET A 103 -21.46 9.58 5.53
CA MET A 103 -20.72 10.13 4.40
C MET A 103 -19.51 9.24 4.05
N LYS A 104 -19.79 8.01 3.75
CA LYS A 104 -18.74 7.14 3.25
C LYS A 104 -18.45 7.50 1.80
N LEU A 105 -17.20 7.83 1.53
CA LEU A 105 -16.75 7.97 0.16
C LEU A 105 -16.86 6.61 -0.53
N PRO A 106 -17.33 6.57 -1.77
CA PRO A 106 -17.48 5.30 -2.49
C PRO A 106 -16.15 4.64 -2.77
#